data_1f1d3d933ca4c274685560e9dcc7c4cf
#
_entry.id   1f1d3d933ca4c274685560e9dcc7c4cf
#
_cell.length_a   1.000
_cell.length_b   1.000
_cell.length_c   1.000
_cell.angle_alpha   90.00
_cell.angle_beta   90.00
_cell.angle_gamma   90.00
#
_symmetry.space_group_name_H-M   'P 1'
#
loop_
_entity.id
_entity.type
_entity.pdbx_description
1 polymer ?
#
loop_
_entity_poly.entity_id
_entity_poly.type
_entity_poly.pdbx_seq_one_letter_code
_entity_poly.pdbx_strand_id
1 'polypeptide(L)'
;MRLKSLINFLLFNLITNLTLAQTISGIIKDNENNLLFGATIYNSSNTKNVVSDVEGNFSIKSSNKENKLIISYVGYKSKIINLDSNGESIDIGSILLESDSLEEIVISGTLREVSKLKSVVPIELYTADFFRSTPKASFFEAIEGINGVRPQLNCNVCNTGDIHINGQEGANTMILIDGLPLVSGLSSVYGLSGIPQSLIKQIEVIKGPASTLYGSEAIGGVINLITKLPENAYNFSIEAFTSSWGELNVDLGTKYNLKNSQGLIGINYFNYSNPIDNNGDGFTDLTLQHRVSIFNKINTKSNTLAFRYFYEDRWGGQMNWNSSFRGGNEVYGESIYTSRFEVFGKYDISKDIFLQYSLNNHDQNSVYGVTSYKALQTIGFVQAVYSKKILNHDLLFGATYRHTIYDDNTPATLQKEKTALPGLFFQDQLSLSKFKTLLYGIRYDKNSIYGDIWTPRINYKLSSKDESSIIRLGFGTGYRVVNVFTEDHAALTGARDVIFTEDIFPEKSWNINFNWNKKLYTKYGAIFDIDLSLFSTVFSNRILPDYDTNPNEIIYSNLDGKAITQGATVNINSLFANGLKINMGATFIDSRVITNNTTEYPYLTEKFSANYKISYTLFKPKITFDI
;
A
#
# COMPACT_ATOMS: atom_id res chain seq x y z
N MET A 1 -64.09 31.53 -47.49
CA MET A 1 -62.77 32.19 -47.41
C MET A 1 -62.02 32.01 -46.10
N ARG A 2 -62.65 31.60 -45.00
CA ARG A 2 -61.98 31.48 -43.69
C ARG A 2 -61.21 30.17 -43.45
N LEU A 3 -61.53 29.08 -44.12
CA LEU A 3 -60.87 27.77 -43.90
C LEU A 3 -59.48 27.69 -44.58
N LYS A 4 -59.33 28.28 -45.77
CA LYS A 4 -58.02 28.34 -46.47
C LYS A 4 -56.99 29.21 -45.76
N SER A 5 -57.45 30.28 -45.10
CA SER A 5 -56.57 31.16 -44.28
C SER A 5 -56.05 30.47 -43.03
N LEU A 6 -56.88 29.62 -42.40
CA LEU A 6 -56.49 28.85 -41.20
C LEU A 6 -55.50 27.73 -41.55
N ILE A 7 -55.68 27.07 -42.67
CA ILE A 7 -54.76 26.01 -43.13
C ILE A 7 -53.41 26.59 -43.55
N ASN A 8 -53.38 27.75 -44.21
CA ASN A 8 -52.12 28.44 -44.53
C ASN A 8 -51.42 29.00 -43.29
N PHE A 9 -52.13 29.42 -42.24
CA PHE A 9 -51.55 29.84 -40.99
C PHE A 9 -51.00 28.69 -40.17
N LEU A 10 -51.65 27.51 -40.18
CA LEU A 10 -51.17 26.28 -39.58
C LEU A 10 -49.97 25.70 -40.34
N LEU A 11 -49.98 25.72 -41.68
CA LEU A 11 -48.84 25.30 -42.53
C LEU A 11 -47.63 26.24 -42.35
N PHE A 12 -47.83 27.54 -42.21
CA PHE A 12 -46.77 28.51 -41.97
C PHE A 12 -46.13 28.34 -40.60
N ASN A 13 -46.92 28.01 -39.56
CA ASN A 13 -46.38 27.69 -38.21
C ASN A 13 -45.70 26.30 -38.16
N LEU A 14 -45.99 25.36 -39.05
CA LEU A 14 -45.34 24.06 -39.11
C LEU A 14 -43.95 24.13 -39.78
N ILE A 15 -43.69 25.15 -40.61
CA ILE A 15 -42.45 25.35 -41.33
C ILE A 15 -41.39 26.11 -40.47
N THR A 16 -41.80 26.82 -39.42
CA THR A 16 -40.90 27.68 -38.64
C THR A 16 -40.15 26.99 -37.49
N ASN A 17 -40.33 25.66 -37.30
CA ASN A 17 -39.62 24.88 -36.28
C ASN A 17 -38.60 23.87 -36.84
N LEU A 18 -38.04 24.14 -38.00
CA LEU A 18 -36.81 23.45 -38.43
C LEU A 18 -35.65 24.02 -37.62
N THR A 19 -35.47 23.53 -36.39
CA THR A 19 -34.21 23.73 -35.68
C THR A 19 -33.12 23.04 -36.47
N LEU A 20 -32.31 23.81 -37.20
CA LEU A 20 -31.09 23.32 -37.84
C LEU A 20 -30.17 22.77 -36.71
N ALA A 21 -30.05 21.47 -36.63
CA ALA A 21 -29.14 20.84 -35.69
C ALA A 21 -27.71 21.14 -36.16
N GLN A 22 -27.01 21.96 -35.39
CA GLN A 22 -25.60 22.25 -35.61
C GLN A 22 -24.75 21.01 -35.36
N THR A 23 -23.72 20.81 -36.15
CA THR A 23 -22.73 19.75 -35.96
C THR A 23 -21.42 20.37 -35.50
N ILE A 24 -20.88 19.87 -34.39
CA ILE A 24 -19.57 20.25 -33.86
C ILE A 24 -18.63 19.06 -34.04
N SER A 25 -17.51 19.29 -34.72
CA SER A 25 -16.50 18.26 -35.03
C SER A 25 -15.11 18.72 -34.59
N GLY A 26 -14.19 17.76 -34.45
CA GLY A 26 -12.79 18.01 -34.10
C GLY A 26 -12.00 16.72 -33.92
N ILE A 27 -10.72 16.86 -33.62
CA ILE A 27 -9.79 15.75 -33.39
C ILE A 27 -9.22 15.86 -32.00
N ILE A 28 -9.22 14.76 -31.24
CA ILE A 28 -8.67 14.72 -29.87
C ILE A 28 -7.29 14.08 -29.89
N LYS A 29 -6.32 14.80 -29.32
CA LYS A 29 -4.90 14.39 -29.23
C LYS A 29 -4.36 14.62 -27.83
N ASP A 30 -3.25 13.97 -27.51
CA ASP A 30 -2.45 14.31 -26.33
C ASP A 30 -1.33 15.32 -26.64
N ASN A 31 -0.56 15.68 -25.62
CA ASN A 31 0.57 16.62 -25.75
C ASN A 31 1.73 16.06 -26.59
N GLU A 32 1.77 14.75 -26.85
CA GLU A 32 2.75 14.08 -27.70
C GLU A 32 2.23 13.89 -29.15
N ASN A 33 1.06 14.49 -29.49
CA ASN A 33 0.33 14.33 -30.76
C ASN A 33 -0.20 12.92 -31.04
N ASN A 34 -0.30 12.04 -30.03
CA ASN A 34 -0.98 10.76 -30.20
C ASN A 34 -2.49 10.99 -30.30
N LEU A 35 -3.13 10.28 -31.23
CA LEU A 35 -4.58 10.34 -31.43
C LEU A 35 -5.29 9.59 -30.29
N LEU A 36 -6.27 10.23 -29.64
CA LEU A 36 -6.97 9.66 -28.51
C LEU A 36 -8.28 9.03 -28.95
N PHE A 37 -8.26 7.71 -29.13
CA PHE A 37 -9.43 6.89 -29.46
C PHE A 37 -10.28 6.62 -28.21
N GLY A 38 -11.62 6.78 -28.31
CA GLY A 38 -12.54 6.49 -27.22
C GLY A 38 -12.68 7.62 -26.18
N ALA A 39 -12.15 8.81 -26.46
CA ALA A 39 -12.42 9.99 -25.63
C ALA A 39 -13.91 10.33 -25.67
N THR A 40 -14.52 10.57 -24.53
CA THR A 40 -15.96 10.90 -24.41
C THR A 40 -16.17 12.40 -24.54
N ILE A 41 -17.02 12.79 -25.46
CA ILE A 41 -17.43 14.16 -25.70
C ILE A 41 -18.89 14.31 -25.25
N TYR A 42 -19.10 15.09 -24.23
CA TYR A 42 -20.40 15.40 -23.67
C TYR A 42 -20.78 16.86 -23.95
N ASN A 43 -21.96 17.07 -24.53
CA ASN A 43 -22.51 18.42 -24.66
C ASN A 43 -23.51 18.67 -23.52
N SER A 44 -23.24 19.68 -22.67
CA SER A 44 -24.07 20.00 -21.50
C SER A 44 -25.51 20.38 -21.84
N SER A 45 -25.77 20.81 -23.08
CA SER A 45 -27.11 21.17 -23.57
C SER A 45 -27.88 20.00 -24.20
N ASN A 46 -27.24 18.83 -24.36
CA ASN A 46 -27.86 17.65 -24.97
C ASN A 46 -27.52 16.40 -24.13
N THR A 47 -28.44 15.47 -23.99
CA THR A 47 -28.25 14.23 -23.23
C THR A 47 -27.45 13.15 -23.96
N LYS A 48 -27.00 13.42 -25.19
CA LYS A 48 -26.25 12.46 -26.01
C LYS A 48 -24.74 12.73 -25.93
N ASN A 49 -23.97 11.69 -25.66
CA ASN A 49 -22.52 11.69 -25.73
C ASN A 49 -22.08 11.03 -27.04
N VAL A 50 -20.92 11.40 -27.53
CA VAL A 50 -20.20 10.68 -28.59
C VAL A 50 -18.82 10.33 -28.11
N VAL A 51 -18.18 9.36 -28.74
CA VAL A 51 -16.78 8.98 -28.49
C VAL A 51 -15.94 9.24 -29.74
N SER A 52 -14.67 9.59 -29.56
CA SER A 52 -13.75 9.73 -30.67
C SER A 52 -13.44 8.38 -31.32
N ASP A 53 -13.26 8.39 -32.66
CA ASP A 53 -12.88 7.21 -33.43
C ASP A 53 -11.37 6.89 -33.34
N VAL A 54 -10.90 5.88 -34.07
CA VAL A 54 -9.50 5.43 -34.08
C VAL A 54 -8.50 6.49 -34.56
N GLU A 55 -9.00 7.49 -35.30
CA GLU A 55 -8.24 8.65 -35.79
C GLU A 55 -8.43 9.87 -34.87
N GLY A 56 -9.05 9.68 -33.70
CA GLY A 56 -9.31 10.73 -32.73
C GLY A 56 -10.43 11.69 -33.10
N ASN A 57 -11.12 11.48 -34.25
CA ASN A 57 -12.17 12.37 -34.70
C ASN A 57 -13.45 12.15 -33.91
N PHE A 58 -14.22 13.22 -33.74
CA PHE A 58 -15.58 13.16 -33.22
C PHE A 58 -16.51 14.10 -33.95
N SER A 59 -17.81 13.80 -33.90
CA SER A 59 -18.87 14.64 -34.44
C SER A 59 -20.09 14.54 -33.53
N ILE A 60 -20.55 15.68 -32.98
CA ILE A 60 -21.68 15.74 -32.10
C ILE A 60 -22.70 16.78 -32.57
N LYS A 61 -24.00 16.40 -32.57
CA LYS A 61 -25.09 17.31 -32.93
C LYS A 61 -25.49 18.15 -31.73
N SER A 62 -25.69 19.44 -31.94
CA SER A 62 -26.20 20.38 -30.93
C SER A 62 -27.40 21.14 -31.44
N SER A 63 -28.35 21.42 -30.58
CA SER A 63 -29.57 22.20 -30.87
C SER A 63 -29.59 23.58 -30.26
N ASN A 64 -28.59 23.96 -29.49
CA ASN A 64 -28.56 25.22 -28.73
C ASN A 64 -27.51 26.21 -29.25
N LYS A 65 -27.75 27.50 -29.04
CA LYS A 65 -26.82 28.58 -29.42
C LYS A 65 -25.56 28.59 -28.53
N GLU A 66 -25.70 28.32 -27.24
CA GLU A 66 -24.56 28.17 -26.32
C GLU A 66 -24.26 26.70 -26.11
N ASN A 67 -23.06 26.27 -26.48
CA ASN A 67 -22.60 24.90 -26.37
C ASN A 67 -21.42 24.84 -25.41
N LYS A 68 -21.55 24.01 -24.40
CA LYS A 68 -20.46 23.67 -23.48
C LYS A 68 -20.11 22.19 -23.71
N LEU A 69 -18.99 21.95 -24.38
CA LEU A 69 -18.46 20.61 -24.55
C LEU A 69 -17.55 20.26 -23.36
N ILE A 70 -17.77 19.12 -22.79
CA ILE A 70 -16.89 18.52 -21.80
C ILE A 70 -16.27 17.30 -22.45
N ILE A 71 -14.96 17.33 -22.63
CA ILE A 71 -14.19 16.25 -23.23
C ILE A 71 -13.44 15.58 -22.11
N SER A 72 -13.67 14.29 -21.95
CA SER A 72 -13.01 13.46 -20.94
C SER A 72 -12.43 12.22 -21.56
N TYR A 73 -11.24 11.87 -21.13
CA TYR A 73 -10.59 10.63 -21.51
C TYR A 73 -9.87 10.09 -20.28
N VAL A 74 -9.85 8.76 -20.14
CA VAL A 74 -9.24 8.12 -18.99
C VAL A 74 -7.75 8.37 -18.97
N GLY A 75 -7.25 8.87 -17.83
CA GLY A 75 -5.85 9.29 -17.70
C GLY A 75 -5.55 10.68 -18.22
N TYR A 76 -6.58 11.48 -18.55
CA TYR A 76 -6.43 12.86 -19.01
C TYR A 76 -7.36 13.81 -18.26
N LYS A 77 -6.92 15.05 -18.04
CA LYS A 77 -7.74 16.11 -17.45
C LYS A 77 -8.91 16.42 -18.37
N SER A 78 -10.10 16.44 -17.81
CA SER A 78 -11.28 16.84 -18.58
C SER A 78 -11.13 18.28 -19.05
N LYS A 79 -11.33 18.51 -20.35
CA LYS A 79 -11.27 19.83 -20.96
C LYS A 79 -12.69 20.35 -21.22
N ILE A 80 -12.92 21.59 -20.82
CA ILE A 80 -14.19 22.27 -21.07
C ILE A 80 -13.98 23.31 -22.16
N ILE A 81 -14.78 23.24 -23.24
CA ILE A 81 -14.79 24.18 -24.34
C ILE A 81 -16.16 24.84 -24.39
N ASN A 82 -16.19 26.15 -24.25
CA ASN A 82 -17.40 26.94 -24.45
C ASN A 82 -17.40 27.43 -25.89
N LEU A 83 -18.49 27.20 -26.60
CA LEU A 83 -18.66 27.56 -28.00
C LEU A 83 -19.90 28.43 -28.11
N ASP A 84 -19.73 29.63 -28.66
CA ASP A 84 -20.83 30.48 -29.10
C ASP A 84 -21.14 30.13 -30.55
N SER A 85 -22.37 29.76 -30.84
CA SER A 85 -22.73 29.29 -32.17
C SER A 85 -23.87 30.09 -32.78
N ASN A 86 -23.70 30.49 -34.01
CA ASN A 86 -24.71 31.19 -34.78
C ASN A 86 -25.58 30.26 -35.66
N GLY A 87 -25.60 28.94 -35.35
CA GLY A 87 -26.41 27.95 -36.07
C GLY A 87 -25.67 27.20 -37.20
N GLU A 88 -24.39 27.50 -37.48
CA GLU A 88 -23.57 26.84 -38.45
C GLU A 88 -22.79 25.66 -37.85
N SER A 89 -22.38 24.68 -38.67
CA SER A 89 -21.49 23.60 -38.26
C SER A 89 -20.10 24.14 -38.00
N ILE A 90 -19.49 23.72 -36.85
CA ILE A 90 -18.19 24.20 -36.39
C ILE A 90 -17.22 23.03 -36.37
N ASP A 91 -16.07 23.17 -37.02
CA ASP A 91 -14.89 22.36 -36.80
C ASP A 91 -13.97 23.10 -35.81
N ILE A 92 -13.79 22.55 -34.63
CA ILE A 92 -12.95 23.14 -33.56
C ILE A 92 -11.49 22.71 -33.66
N GLY A 93 -11.13 21.95 -34.72
CA GLY A 93 -9.77 21.53 -34.98
C GLY A 93 -9.22 20.52 -33.96
N SER A 94 -7.92 20.60 -33.72
CA SER A 94 -7.25 19.69 -32.75
C SER A 94 -7.39 20.14 -31.32
N ILE A 95 -7.92 19.27 -30.47
CA ILE A 95 -8.08 19.48 -29.05
C ILE A 95 -7.00 18.67 -28.33
N LEU A 96 -6.09 19.36 -27.66
CA LEU A 96 -5.09 18.73 -26.82
C LEU A 96 -5.67 18.46 -25.44
N LEU A 97 -5.68 17.22 -25.00
CA LEU A 97 -5.92 16.85 -23.61
C LEU A 97 -4.57 16.71 -22.90
N GLU A 98 -4.47 17.36 -21.77
CA GLU A 98 -3.36 17.15 -20.86
C GLU A 98 -3.55 15.81 -20.16
N SER A 99 -2.51 14.98 -20.13
CA SER A 99 -2.53 13.77 -19.32
C SER A 99 -2.90 14.13 -17.88
N ASP A 100 -3.99 13.54 -17.38
CA ASP A 100 -4.37 13.61 -15.97
C ASP A 100 -3.66 12.49 -15.19
N SER A 101 -2.86 11.70 -15.88
CA SER A 101 -1.86 10.91 -15.20
C SER A 101 -0.92 11.91 -14.52
N LEU A 102 -1.22 12.23 -13.27
CA LEU A 102 -0.17 12.18 -12.28
C LEU A 102 0.59 10.91 -12.64
N GLU A 103 1.77 11.06 -13.27
CA GLU A 103 2.65 9.90 -13.48
C GLU A 103 2.65 9.20 -12.14
N GLU A 104 2.14 7.96 -12.11
CA GLU A 104 2.12 7.19 -10.86
C GLU A 104 3.57 7.09 -10.41
N ILE A 105 3.97 8.04 -9.56
CA ILE A 105 5.33 8.16 -9.05
C ILE A 105 5.48 7.21 -7.89
N VAL A 106 6.52 6.39 -7.95
CA VAL A 106 6.89 5.42 -6.92
C VAL A 106 8.35 5.64 -6.49
N ILE A 107 8.66 5.30 -5.25
CA ILE A 107 9.98 5.53 -4.63
C ILE A 107 10.64 4.23 -4.19
N SER A 108 9.84 3.25 -3.77
CA SER A 108 10.31 2.06 -3.04
C SER A 108 11.28 1.16 -3.82
N GLY A 109 11.27 1.20 -5.14
CA GLY A 109 12.16 0.35 -5.97
C GLY A 109 13.59 0.85 -6.09
N THR A 110 13.80 2.17 -5.93
CA THR A 110 15.07 2.83 -6.26
C THR A 110 15.46 3.93 -5.28
N LEU A 111 14.72 4.15 -4.18
CA LEU A 111 14.87 5.27 -3.23
C LEU A 111 14.78 6.67 -3.90
N ARG A 112 14.24 6.72 -5.11
CA ARG A 112 14.01 7.94 -5.90
C ARG A 112 12.61 7.91 -6.51
N GLU A 113 12.11 9.09 -6.78
CA GLU A 113 10.88 9.26 -7.54
C GLU A 113 11.08 8.81 -9.00
N VAL A 114 10.36 7.77 -9.39
CA VAL A 114 10.34 7.27 -10.76
C VAL A 114 8.90 6.98 -11.16
N SER A 115 8.59 7.11 -12.44
CA SER A 115 7.29 6.64 -12.95
C SER A 115 7.17 5.13 -12.74
N LYS A 116 6.00 4.66 -12.26
CA LYS A 116 5.69 3.25 -12.06
C LYS A 116 5.95 2.40 -13.31
N LEU A 117 5.64 2.95 -14.50
CA LEU A 117 5.91 2.29 -15.77
C LEU A 117 7.40 2.15 -16.05
N LYS A 118 8.21 3.12 -15.60
CA LYS A 118 9.68 3.11 -15.75
C LYS A 118 10.36 2.24 -14.69
N SER A 119 9.71 1.94 -13.58
CA SER A 119 10.26 1.07 -12.54
C SER A 119 10.63 -0.31 -13.10
N VAL A 120 11.85 -0.77 -12.80
CA VAL A 120 12.34 -2.11 -13.15
C VAL A 120 11.82 -3.16 -12.17
N VAL A 121 11.61 -2.76 -10.91
CA VAL A 121 10.95 -3.58 -9.89
C VAL A 121 9.44 -3.42 -10.04
N PRO A 122 8.64 -4.51 -10.05
CA PRO A 122 7.19 -4.39 -10.04
C PRO A 122 6.71 -3.77 -8.73
N ILE A 123 5.94 -2.67 -8.83
CA ILE A 123 5.39 -1.95 -7.69
C ILE A 123 3.90 -1.76 -7.92
N GLU A 124 3.10 -2.24 -6.98
CA GLU A 124 1.67 -1.93 -6.93
C GLU A 124 1.47 -0.62 -6.18
N LEU A 125 0.57 0.22 -6.67
CA LEU A 125 0.27 1.52 -6.10
C LEU A 125 -1.21 1.60 -5.74
N TYR A 126 -1.49 1.98 -4.50
CA TYR A 126 -2.84 2.19 -3.98
C TYR A 126 -2.96 3.61 -3.45
N THR A 127 -3.93 4.35 -3.98
CA THR A 127 -4.17 5.75 -3.59
C THR A 127 -5.08 5.84 -2.37
N ALA A 128 -5.18 7.03 -1.78
CA ALA A 128 -6.09 7.29 -0.66
C ALA A 128 -7.56 6.91 -0.97
N ASP A 129 -7.99 7.03 -2.23
CA ASP A 129 -9.36 6.68 -2.63
C ASP A 129 -9.65 5.18 -2.52
N PHE A 130 -8.63 4.33 -2.69
CA PHE A 130 -8.76 2.90 -2.45
C PHE A 130 -9.19 2.60 -1.00
N PHE A 131 -8.60 3.30 -0.03
CA PHE A 131 -8.90 3.11 1.39
C PHE A 131 -10.22 3.74 1.82
N ARG A 132 -10.57 4.91 1.27
CA ARG A 132 -11.86 5.56 1.57
C ARG A 132 -13.06 4.75 1.11
N SER A 133 -12.93 4.00 0.03
CA SER A 133 -14.01 3.19 -0.50
C SER A 133 -14.25 1.89 0.29
N THR A 134 -13.35 1.57 1.23
CA THR A 134 -13.48 0.41 2.14
C THR A 134 -13.05 0.88 3.54
N PRO A 135 -13.89 1.68 4.23
CA PRO A 135 -13.51 2.24 5.52
C PRO A 135 -13.32 1.12 6.56
N LYS A 136 -12.16 1.14 7.21
CA LYS A 136 -11.74 0.20 8.25
C LYS A 136 -11.18 0.96 9.45
N ALA A 137 -11.20 0.34 10.61
CA ALA A 137 -10.76 0.93 11.86
C ALA A 137 -9.26 1.25 11.90
N SER A 138 -8.47 0.51 11.13
CA SER A 138 -7.02 0.67 11.08
C SER A 138 -6.48 0.46 9.68
N PHE A 139 -5.26 0.96 9.45
CA PHE A 139 -4.52 0.65 8.22
C PHE A 139 -4.26 -0.85 8.08
N PHE A 140 -3.98 -1.56 9.17
CA PHE A 140 -3.78 -3.00 9.20
C PHE A 140 -4.95 -3.76 8.55
N GLU A 141 -6.18 -3.40 8.87
CA GLU A 141 -7.37 -4.01 8.28
C GLU A 141 -7.62 -3.54 6.83
N ALA A 142 -7.30 -2.26 6.54
CA ALA A 142 -7.59 -1.67 5.24
C ALA A 142 -6.79 -2.27 4.08
N ILE A 143 -5.61 -2.87 4.34
CA ILE A 143 -4.78 -3.53 3.33
C ILE A 143 -5.30 -4.90 2.90
N GLU A 144 -6.30 -5.48 3.57
CA GLU A 144 -6.96 -6.73 3.17
C GLU A 144 -7.49 -6.69 1.72
N GLY A 145 -7.87 -5.49 1.25
CA GLY A 145 -8.29 -5.28 -0.13
C GLY A 145 -7.18 -5.42 -1.18
N ILE A 146 -5.92 -5.56 -0.78
CA ILE A 146 -4.77 -5.71 -1.68
C ILE A 146 -4.57 -7.20 -1.98
N ASN A 147 -4.71 -7.60 -3.24
CA ASN A 147 -4.55 -8.99 -3.65
C ASN A 147 -3.17 -9.54 -3.26
N GLY A 148 -3.12 -10.74 -2.66
CA GLY A 148 -1.87 -11.37 -2.18
C GLY A 148 -1.23 -10.70 -0.95
N VAL A 149 -1.92 -9.74 -0.33
CA VAL A 149 -1.56 -9.15 0.97
C VAL A 149 -2.66 -9.49 1.96
N ARG A 150 -2.31 -10.09 3.07
CA ARG A 150 -3.27 -10.54 4.06
C ARG A 150 -2.88 -10.09 5.47
N PRO A 151 -3.72 -9.27 6.12
CA PRO A 151 -3.67 -9.14 7.57
C PRO A 151 -4.07 -10.48 8.20
N GLN A 152 -3.15 -11.14 8.88
CA GLN A 152 -3.40 -12.38 9.59
C GLN A 152 -3.49 -12.09 11.07
N LEU A 153 -4.64 -12.45 11.68
CA LEU A 153 -4.79 -12.39 13.14
C LEU A 153 -4.18 -13.66 13.74
N ASN A 154 -3.27 -13.48 14.69
CA ASN A 154 -2.60 -14.54 15.42
C ASN A 154 -3.21 -14.74 16.82
N CYS A 155 -3.92 -13.73 17.34
CA CYS A 155 -4.66 -13.79 18.59
C CYS A 155 -5.99 -13.02 18.45
N ASN A 156 -7.11 -13.69 18.67
CA ASN A 156 -8.44 -13.06 18.61
C ASN A 156 -8.71 -12.20 19.84
N VAL A 157 -8.34 -12.67 21.04
CA VAL A 157 -8.65 -11.98 22.31
C VAL A 157 -7.98 -10.60 22.35
N CYS A 158 -6.76 -10.48 21.87
CA CYS A 158 -6.00 -9.22 21.87
C CYS A 158 -5.94 -8.54 20.49
N ASN A 159 -6.58 -9.10 19.45
CA ASN A 159 -6.59 -8.58 18.06
C ASN A 159 -5.17 -8.22 17.58
N THR A 160 -4.22 -9.11 17.80
CA THR A 160 -2.85 -8.98 17.35
C THR A 160 -2.62 -9.84 16.11
N GLY A 161 -1.83 -9.34 15.20
CA GLY A 161 -1.53 -10.03 13.96
C GLY A 161 -0.44 -9.34 13.17
N ASP A 162 -0.12 -9.93 12.04
CA ASP A 162 0.92 -9.47 11.15
C ASP A 162 0.44 -9.44 9.69
N ILE A 163 1.27 -8.95 8.77
CA ILE A 163 0.90 -8.80 7.37
C ILE A 163 1.68 -9.78 6.52
N HIS A 164 0.97 -10.76 5.99
CA HIS A 164 1.52 -11.73 5.05
C HIS A 164 1.52 -11.17 3.62
N ILE A 165 2.62 -11.36 2.89
CA ILE A 165 2.71 -11.07 1.45
C ILE A 165 2.98 -12.37 0.71
N ASN A 166 2.09 -12.76 -0.21
CA ASN A 166 2.23 -13.96 -1.03
C ASN A 166 2.52 -15.23 -0.20
N GLY A 167 1.89 -15.36 0.97
CA GLY A 167 2.07 -16.49 1.88
C GLY A 167 3.36 -16.47 2.69
N GLN A 168 4.14 -15.39 2.63
CA GLN A 168 5.23 -15.14 3.56
C GLN A 168 4.70 -14.47 4.81
N GLU A 169 5.12 -14.96 5.97
CA GLU A 169 4.73 -14.42 7.28
C GLU A 169 5.13 -12.95 7.45
N GLY A 170 4.44 -12.24 8.32
CA GLY A 170 4.61 -10.82 8.52
C GLY A 170 6.00 -10.39 8.96
N ALA A 171 6.70 -11.24 9.71
CA ALA A 171 8.10 -11.01 10.07
C ALA A 171 9.05 -10.93 8.85
N ASN A 172 8.63 -11.45 7.68
CA ASN A 172 9.32 -11.34 6.40
C ASN A 172 8.87 -10.15 5.55
N THR A 173 7.95 -9.32 6.07
CA THR A 173 7.39 -8.14 5.39
C THR A 173 7.93 -6.86 6.02
N MET A 174 8.73 -6.10 5.25
CA MET A 174 9.22 -4.80 5.70
C MET A 174 8.17 -3.73 5.53
N ILE A 175 7.89 -3.00 6.61
CA ILE A 175 6.94 -1.89 6.59
C ILE A 175 7.67 -0.57 6.77
N LEU A 176 7.44 0.34 5.83
CA LEU A 176 8.08 1.65 5.77
C LEU A 176 7.03 2.76 5.92
N ILE A 177 7.46 3.89 6.48
CA ILE A 177 6.73 5.15 6.41
C ILE A 177 7.68 6.18 5.76
N ASP A 178 7.24 6.77 4.64
CA ASP A 178 8.05 7.69 3.83
C ASP A 178 9.44 7.11 3.45
N GLY A 179 9.51 5.80 3.19
CA GLY A 179 10.74 5.09 2.82
C GLY A 179 11.67 4.73 3.97
N LEU A 180 11.27 4.95 5.23
CA LEU A 180 12.05 4.66 6.42
C LEU A 180 11.51 3.43 7.17
N PRO A 181 12.39 2.50 7.63
CA PRO A 181 11.99 1.30 8.35
C PRO A 181 11.62 1.64 9.80
N LEU A 182 10.38 2.06 10.02
CA LEU A 182 9.88 2.46 11.33
C LEU A 182 9.15 1.31 12.05
N VAL A 183 8.62 0.37 11.29
CA VAL A 183 7.82 -0.74 11.82
C VAL A 183 8.63 -2.03 11.74
N SER A 184 9.16 -2.46 12.85
CA SER A 184 10.06 -3.62 12.96
C SER A 184 10.07 -4.16 14.40
N GLY A 185 10.30 -5.44 14.59
CA GLY A 185 10.30 -6.09 15.89
C GLY A 185 8.95 -5.91 16.61
N LEU A 186 8.96 -5.47 17.87
CA LEU A 186 7.73 -5.24 18.66
C LEU A 186 6.67 -4.41 17.94
N SER A 187 7.08 -3.52 17.06
CA SER A 187 6.15 -2.64 16.35
C SER A 187 5.52 -3.27 15.12
N SER A 188 5.95 -4.43 14.67
CA SER A 188 5.38 -5.10 13.48
C SER A 188 3.90 -5.41 13.65
N VAL A 189 3.49 -5.74 14.85
CA VAL A 189 2.11 -6.04 15.23
C VAL A 189 1.27 -4.78 15.50
N TYR A 190 1.87 -3.74 16.12
CA TYR A 190 1.12 -2.58 16.63
C TYR A 190 1.42 -1.27 15.89
N GLY A 191 2.52 -1.20 15.16
CA GLY A 191 3.03 0.05 14.60
C GLY A 191 2.21 0.64 13.44
N LEU A 192 1.36 -0.16 12.80
CA LEU A 192 0.51 0.26 11.69
C LEU A 192 -0.79 0.91 12.12
N SER A 193 -1.25 0.62 13.33
CA SER A 193 -2.44 1.25 13.88
C SER A 193 -2.19 2.74 14.12
N GLY A 194 -3.25 3.55 14.05
CA GLY A 194 -3.20 4.97 14.40
C GLY A 194 -2.45 5.89 13.43
N ILE A 195 -2.16 5.46 12.20
CA ILE A 195 -1.77 6.39 11.14
C ILE A 195 -3.06 6.99 10.58
N PRO A 196 -3.30 8.31 10.72
CA PRO A 196 -4.51 8.93 10.19
C PRO A 196 -4.61 8.69 8.69
N GLN A 197 -5.69 8.04 8.24
CA GLN A 197 -5.87 7.69 6.82
C GLN A 197 -5.93 8.94 5.94
N SER A 198 -6.47 10.03 6.48
CA SER A 198 -6.51 11.35 5.83
C SER A 198 -5.13 11.91 5.45
N LEU A 199 -4.07 11.46 6.13
CA LEU A 199 -2.68 11.88 5.88
C LEU A 199 -1.95 11.00 4.88
N ILE A 200 -2.48 9.83 4.53
CA ILE A 200 -1.86 8.95 3.54
C ILE A 200 -2.08 9.51 2.14
N LYS A 201 -1.01 9.65 1.38
CA LYS A 201 -1.04 9.99 -0.04
C LYS A 201 -1.26 8.75 -0.89
N GLN A 202 -0.43 7.73 -0.66
CA GLN A 202 -0.41 6.48 -1.41
C GLN A 202 0.31 5.39 -0.63
N ILE A 203 0.11 4.15 -1.04
CA ILE A 203 0.83 2.99 -0.54
C ILE A 203 1.48 2.30 -1.71
N GLU A 204 2.75 1.98 -1.57
CA GLU A 204 3.54 1.24 -2.53
C GLU A 204 3.81 -0.16 -1.98
N VAL A 205 3.50 -1.18 -2.77
CA VAL A 205 3.70 -2.58 -2.39
C VAL A 205 4.67 -3.23 -3.38
N ILE A 206 5.78 -3.73 -2.88
CA ILE A 206 6.72 -4.59 -3.60
C ILE A 206 6.50 -6.01 -3.11
N LYS A 207 6.18 -6.92 -4.01
CA LYS A 207 6.05 -8.36 -3.72
C LYS A 207 7.30 -9.08 -4.21
N GLY A 208 8.16 -9.44 -3.28
CA GLY A 208 9.45 -10.09 -3.55
C GLY A 208 10.63 -9.42 -2.86
N PRO A 209 11.87 -9.89 -3.10
CA PRO A 209 13.04 -9.52 -2.30
C PRO A 209 13.42 -8.05 -2.49
N ALA A 210 13.50 -7.34 -1.38
CA ALA A 210 13.94 -5.96 -1.34
C ALA A 210 15.11 -5.73 -0.35
N SER A 211 15.68 -6.81 0.19
CA SER A 211 16.75 -6.75 1.20
C SER A 211 17.99 -6.00 0.74
N THR A 212 18.29 -5.96 -0.56
CA THR A 212 19.41 -5.19 -1.11
C THR A 212 19.30 -3.69 -0.79
N LEU A 213 18.10 -3.10 -0.76
CA LEU A 213 17.92 -1.69 -0.37
C LEU A 213 17.61 -1.52 1.11
N TYR A 214 16.79 -2.42 1.67
CA TYR A 214 16.19 -2.22 2.98
C TYR A 214 16.80 -3.10 4.08
N GLY A 215 17.60 -4.12 3.72
CA GLY A 215 18.26 -5.01 4.68
C GLY A 215 17.36 -6.12 5.20
N SER A 216 17.48 -6.44 6.48
CA SER A 216 16.71 -7.47 7.17
C SER A 216 15.19 -7.24 7.05
N GLU A 217 14.40 -8.34 7.10
CA GLU A 217 12.93 -8.34 7.13
C GLU A 217 12.25 -8.08 5.77
N ALA A 218 12.99 -7.72 4.70
CA ALA A 218 12.44 -7.47 3.37
C ALA A 218 12.57 -8.70 2.44
N ILE A 219 12.22 -9.90 2.94
CA ILE A 219 12.26 -11.17 2.19
C ILE A 219 11.02 -11.32 1.30
N GLY A 220 9.84 -11.24 1.92
CA GLY A 220 8.53 -11.41 1.26
C GLY A 220 8.12 -10.19 0.46
N GLY A 221 8.54 -9.02 0.92
CA GLY A 221 8.21 -7.76 0.26
C GLY A 221 8.34 -6.53 1.14
N VAL A 222 7.85 -5.42 0.58
CA VAL A 222 7.84 -4.12 1.24
C VAL A 222 6.47 -3.48 1.08
N ILE A 223 5.95 -2.92 2.17
CA ILE A 223 4.79 -2.03 2.17
C ILE A 223 5.27 -0.66 2.63
N ASN A 224 5.20 0.34 1.75
CA ASN A 224 5.65 1.69 2.04
C ASN A 224 4.48 2.67 2.05
N LEU A 225 4.17 3.21 3.21
CA LEU A 225 3.17 4.25 3.38
C LEU A 225 3.78 5.60 3.08
N ILE A 226 3.34 6.24 2.02
CA ILE A 226 3.75 7.60 1.68
C ILE A 226 2.74 8.58 2.25
N THR A 227 3.17 9.45 3.15
CA THR A 227 2.33 10.48 3.73
C THR A 227 2.27 11.73 2.85
N LYS A 228 1.18 12.49 2.94
CA LYS A 228 1.02 13.76 2.22
C LYS A 228 2.11 14.74 2.63
N LEU A 229 2.56 15.54 1.67
CA LEU A 229 3.31 16.76 1.97
C LEU A 229 2.32 17.87 2.39
N PRO A 230 2.71 18.79 3.28
CA PRO A 230 1.83 19.87 3.74
C PRO A 230 1.22 20.69 2.61
N GLU A 231 1.93 20.94 1.51
CA GLU A 231 1.46 21.65 0.32
C GLU A 231 0.28 20.95 -0.36
N ASN A 232 0.23 19.63 -0.33
CA ASN A 232 -0.79 18.79 -0.97
C ASN A 232 -1.91 18.36 0.01
N ALA A 233 -1.85 18.80 1.25
CA ALA A 233 -2.86 18.51 2.26
C ALA A 233 -4.01 19.53 2.22
N TYR A 234 -5.19 19.11 2.67
CA TYR A 234 -6.32 20.02 2.89
C TYR A 234 -5.98 21.01 4.00
N ASN A 235 -6.58 22.22 3.95
CA ASN A 235 -6.45 23.19 5.03
C ASN A 235 -6.99 22.62 6.35
N PHE A 236 -8.08 21.88 6.25
CA PHE A 236 -8.69 21.14 7.34
C PHE A 236 -9.42 19.92 6.78
N SER A 237 -9.31 18.79 7.44
CA SER A 237 -10.05 17.57 7.13
C SER A 237 -10.54 16.90 8.40
N ILE A 238 -11.73 16.35 8.34
CA ILE A 238 -12.29 15.46 9.35
C ILE A 238 -12.89 14.27 8.63
N GLU A 239 -12.53 13.08 9.07
CA GLU A 239 -13.09 11.82 8.61
C GLU A 239 -13.54 11.06 9.85
N ALA A 240 -14.76 10.54 9.84
CA ALA A 240 -15.28 9.75 10.95
C ALA A 240 -16.12 8.60 10.41
N PHE A 241 -16.03 7.47 11.05
CA PHE A 241 -16.95 6.37 10.81
C PHE A 241 -17.31 5.66 12.13
N THR A 242 -18.43 4.97 12.09
CA THR A 242 -18.88 4.07 13.15
C THR A 242 -19.43 2.80 12.55
N SER A 243 -19.24 1.67 13.22
CA SER A 243 -19.81 0.39 12.84
C SER A 243 -21.11 0.10 13.60
N SER A 244 -21.87 -0.91 13.15
CA SER A 244 -23.11 -1.35 13.80
C SER A 244 -22.89 -1.92 15.21
N TRP A 245 -21.68 -2.35 15.55
CA TRP A 245 -21.32 -2.84 16.89
C TRP A 245 -20.72 -1.78 17.79
N GLY A 246 -20.61 -0.53 17.33
CA GLY A 246 -20.28 0.61 18.17
C GLY A 246 -18.82 1.03 18.15
N GLU A 247 -18.04 0.63 17.14
CA GLU A 247 -16.73 1.25 16.89
C GLU A 247 -16.88 2.72 16.50
N LEU A 248 -15.99 3.55 16.98
CA LEU A 248 -15.86 4.95 16.59
C LEU A 248 -14.43 5.24 16.19
N ASN A 249 -14.22 5.67 14.95
CA ASN A 249 -12.93 6.20 14.48
C ASN A 249 -13.09 7.65 14.02
N VAL A 250 -12.19 8.52 14.46
CA VAL A 250 -12.15 9.93 14.07
C VAL A 250 -10.74 10.31 13.69
N ASP A 251 -10.58 10.80 12.45
CA ASP A 251 -9.35 11.37 11.94
C ASP A 251 -9.51 12.88 11.73
N LEU A 252 -8.61 13.65 12.31
CA LEU A 252 -8.51 15.09 12.13
C LEU A 252 -7.20 15.41 11.42
N GLY A 253 -7.22 16.33 10.46
CA GLY A 253 -6.03 16.77 9.76
C GLY A 253 -6.07 18.27 9.47
N THR A 254 -4.96 18.96 9.65
CA THR A 254 -4.83 20.38 9.29
C THR A 254 -3.41 20.68 8.86
N LYS A 255 -3.27 21.61 7.91
CA LYS A 255 -1.99 22.19 7.56
C LYS A 255 -1.80 23.57 8.17
N TYR A 256 -0.56 23.94 8.41
CA TYR A 256 -0.19 25.25 8.91
C TYR A 256 1.08 25.76 8.23
N ASN A 257 1.23 27.07 8.19
CA ASN A 257 2.39 27.72 7.59
C ASN A 257 3.25 28.39 8.67
N LEU A 258 4.54 28.17 8.60
CA LEU A 258 5.57 28.89 9.36
C LEU A 258 6.36 29.77 8.39
N LYS A 259 7.16 30.69 8.92
CA LYS A 259 7.88 31.68 8.09
C LYS A 259 8.66 31.08 6.90
N ASN A 260 9.34 29.94 7.12
CA ASN A 260 10.19 29.26 6.11
C ASN A 260 9.86 27.77 5.93
N SER A 261 8.73 27.31 6.44
CA SER A 261 8.31 25.92 6.38
C SER A 261 6.79 25.79 6.38
N GLN A 262 6.34 24.63 5.97
CA GLN A 262 4.94 24.25 6.06
C GLN A 262 4.83 23.01 6.94
N GLY A 263 3.76 22.93 7.72
CA GLY A 263 3.50 21.79 8.57
C GLY A 263 2.14 21.17 8.30
N LEU A 264 2.04 19.90 8.64
CA LEU A 264 0.84 19.09 8.62
C LEU A 264 0.73 18.39 9.97
N ILE A 265 -0.41 18.53 10.62
CA ILE A 265 -0.73 17.81 11.85
C ILE A 265 -1.95 16.93 11.63
N GLY A 266 -1.94 15.74 12.17
CA GLY A 266 -3.06 14.82 12.17
C GLY A 266 -3.23 14.16 13.52
N ILE A 267 -4.47 13.88 13.88
CA ILE A 267 -4.85 13.19 15.11
C ILE A 267 -5.82 12.08 14.72
N ASN A 268 -5.54 10.86 15.17
CA ASN A 268 -6.47 9.74 15.11
C ASN A 268 -6.94 9.40 16.51
N TYR A 269 -8.24 9.24 16.67
CA TYR A 269 -8.88 8.69 17.85
C TYR A 269 -9.72 7.49 17.45
N PHE A 270 -9.53 6.36 18.14
CA PHE A 270 -10.35 5.16 17.98
C PHE A 270 -10.85 4.69 19.35
N ASN A 271 -12.11 4.31 19.40
CA ASN A 271 -12.72 3.73 20.59
C ASN A 271 -13.66 2.59 20.23
N TYR A 272 -13.48 1.48 20.90
CA TYR A 272 -14.43 0.38 20.94
C TYR A 272 -14.50 -0.18 22.38
N SER A 273 -15.63 -0.02 23.03
CA SER A 273 -15.83 -0.38 24.44
C SER A 273 -17.11 -1.19 24.70
N ASN A 274 -17.70 -1.76 23.64
CA ASN A 274 -18.93 -2.56 23.73
C ASN A 274 -18.61 -4.05 23.66
N PRO A 275 -18.51 -4.81 24.76
CA PRO A 275 -18.22 -6.23 24.73
C PRO A 275 -19.40 -7.00 24.11
N ILE A 276 -19.08 -7.85 23.14
CA ILE A 276 -20.05 -8.69 22.41
C ILE A 276 -19.60 -10.14 22.52
N ASP A 277 -20.57 -11.02 22.78
CA ASP A 277 -20.45 -12.47 22.78
C ASP A 277 -21.63 -13.03 21.98
N ASN A 278 -21.43 -13.27 20.65
CA ASN A 278 -22.47 -13.78 19.77
C ASN A 278 -22.50 -15.31 19.71
N ASN A 279 -21.39 -15.96 20.08
CA ASN A 279 -21.28 -17.43 20.05
C ASN A 279 -21.68 -18.07 21.39
N GLY A 280 -21.81 -17.27 22.46
CA GLY A 280 -22.26 -17.71 23.79
C GLY A 280 -21.21 -18.49 24.58
N ASP A 281 -19.91 -18.28 24.30
CA ASP A 281 -18.82 -18.95 25.01
C ASP A 281 -18.37 -18.22 26.28
N GLY A 282 -18.94 -17.04 26.56
CA GLY A 282 -18.62 -16.21 27.71
C GLY A 282 -17.41 -15.32 27.55
N PHE A 283 -16.84 -15.25 26.33
CA PHE A 283 -15.69 -14.39 25.98
C PHE A 283 -16.08 -13.28 25.01
N THR A 284 -15.27 -12.23 24.96
CA THR A 284 -15.46 -11.15 23.97
C THR A 284 -15.07 -11.61 22.58
N ASP A 285 -16.00 -11.50 21.60
CA ASP A 285 -15.76 -11.81 20.18
C ASP A 285 -14.78 -10.82 19.53
N LEU A 286 -14.83 -9.57 19.96
CA LEU A 286 -13.99 -8.48 19.46
C LEU A 286 -13.19 -7.86 20.62
N THR A 287 -11.95 -7.56 20.34
CA THR A 287 -11.06 -6.89 21.30
C THR A 287 -11.49 -5.46 21.54
N LEU A 288 -11.72 -5.11 22.80
CA LEU A 288 -11.99 -3.75 23.20
C LEU A 288 -10.71 -2.90 23.08
N GLN A 289 -10.84 -1.64 22.68
CA GLN A 289 -9.67 -0.85 22.33
C GLN A 289 -9.91 0.65 22.45
N HIS A 290 -8.93 1.35 23.06
CA HIS A 290 -8.80 2.81 22.98
C HIS A 290 -7.48 3.16 22.34
N ARG A 291 -7.49 4.10 21.41
CA ARG A 291 -6.27 4.53 20.73
C ARG A 291 -6.27 6.03 20.48
N VAL A 292 -5.12 6.64 20.73
CA VAL A 292 -4.83 8.02 20.33
C VAL A 292 -3.51 8.05 19.59
N SER A 293 -3.48 8.69 18.43
CA SER A 293 -2.24 8.94 17.70
C SER A 293 -2.18 10.39 17.24
N ILE A 294 -1.01 10.98 17.38
CA ILE A 294 -0.71 12.33 16.93
C ILE A 294 0.45 12.23 15.94
N PHE A 295 0.28 12.77 14.76
CA PHE A 295 1.28 12.86 13.72
C PHE A 295 1.53 14.32 13.36
N ASN A 296 2.79 14.70 13.25
CA ASN A 296 3.17 16.03 12.75
C ASN A 296 4.31 15.89 11.74
N LYS A 297 4.19 16.56 10.60
CA LYS A 297 5.22 16.59 9.56
C LYS A 297 5.50 18.04 9.17
N ILE A 298 6.76 18.41 9.22
CA ILE A 298 7.23 19.74 8.86
C ILE A 298 8.12 19.61 7.62
N ASN A 299 7.84 20.40 6.60
CA ASN A 299 8.58 20.44 5.35
C ASN A 299 9.22 21.81 5.15
N THR A 300 10.50 21.81 4.85
CA THR A 300 11.27 22.97 4.40
C THR A 300 11.82 22.71 3.00
N LYS A 301 12.51 23.64 2.41
CA LYS A 301 13.10 23.49 1.07
C LYS A 301 14.05 22.26 0.95
N SER A 302 14.74 21.89 2.01
CA SER A 302 15.76 20.82 2.00
C SER A 302 15.58 19.77 3.09
N ASN A 303 14.59 19.93 3.97
CA ASN A 303 14.41 19.02 5.10
C ASN A 303 12.95 18.70 5.32
N THR A 304 12.67 17.42 5.49
CA THR A 304 11.38 16.90 5.96
C THR A 304 11.63 16.25 7.31
N LEU A 305 10.88 16.67 8.32
CA LEU A 305 10.93 16.13 9.68
C LEU A 305 9.53 15.75 10.11
N ALA A 306 9.38 14.53 10.64
CA ALA A 306 8.12 14.05 11.14
C ALA A 306 8.26 13.51 12.58
N PHE A 307 7.18 13.65 13.32
CA PHE A 307 6.99 13.14 14.66
C PHE A 307 5.71 12.33 14.72
N ARG A 308 5.74 11.19 15.40
CA ARG A 308 4.53 10.43 15.73
C ARG A 308 4.57 10.03 17.20
N TYR A 309 3.47 10.26 17.87
CA TYR A 309 3.17 9.67 19.17
C TYR A 309 1.95 8.78 19.01
N PHE A 310 1.98 7.61 19.61
CA PHE A 310 0.94 6.61 19.53
C PHE A 310 0.77 5.99 20.94
N TYR A 311 -0.47 5.96 21.40
CA TYR A 311 -0.88 5.24 22.59
C TYR A 311 -2.08 4.37 22.28
N GLU A 312 -2.04 3.14 22.74
CA GLU A 312 -3.12 2.18 22.57
C GLU A 312 -3.26 1.31 23.81
N ASP A 313 -4.51 1.08 24.16
CA ASP A 313 -4.97 0.22 25.24
C ASP A 313 -5.95 -0.78 24.64
N ARG A 314 -5.60 -2.07 24.70
CA ARG A 314 -6.42 -3.18 24.17
C ARG A 314 -6.70 -4.17 25.30
N TRP A 315 -7.90 -4.70 25.31
CA TRP A 315 -8.23 -5.78 26.22
C TRP A 315 -9.35 -6.66 25.68
N GLY A 316 -9.35 -7.92 26.09
CA GLY A 316 -10.38 -8.91 25.82
C GLY A 316 -10.32 -10.01 26.84
N GLY A 317 -11.30 -10.90 26.85
CA GLY A 317 -11.37 -12.01 27.79
C GLY A 317 -12.81 -12.36 28.15
N GLN A 318 -13.02 -12.90 29.35
CA GLN A 318 -14.36 -13.18 29.83
C GLN A 318 -15.21 -11.90 29.86
N MET A 319 -16.51 -12.03 29.58
CA MET A 319 -17.42 -10.88 29.42
C MET A 319 -17.51 -9.96 30.64
N ASN A 320 -17.22 -10.45 31.81
CA ASN A 320 -17.19 -9.69 33.06
C ASN A 320 -15.79 -9.14 33.42
N TRP A 321 -14.77 -9.33 32.56
CA TRP A 321 -13.43 -8.82 32.83
C TRP A 321 -13.40 -7.29 32.75
N ASN A 322 -12.61 -6.72 33.67
CA ASN A 322 -12.26 -5.30 33.68
C ASN A 322 -10.85 -5.12 34.26
N SER A 323 -10.32 -3.91 34.22
CA SER A 323 -8.94 -3.62 34.60
C SER A 323 -8.57 -3.97 36.07
N SER A 324 -9.55 -4.14 36.97
CA SER A 324 -9.29 -4.58 38.35
C SER A 324 -8.87 -6.05 38.43
N PHE A 325 -9.21 -6.88 37.47
CA PHE A 325 -8.82 -8.29 37.37
C PHE A 325 -7.48 -8.51 36.66
N ARG A 326 -6.84 -7.44 36.16
CA ARG A 326 -5.60 -7.52 35.40
C ARG A 326 -4.48 -8.19 36.19
N GLY A 327 -3.98 -9.33 35.71
CA GLY A 327 -2.92 -10.12 36.35
C GLY A 327 -3.42 -11.00 37.50
N GLY A 328 -4.73 -11.05 37.73
CA GLY A 328 -5.38 -11.97 38.68
C GLY A 328 -5.78 -13.28 37.99
N ASN A 329 -6.23 -14.25 38.83
CA ASN A 329 -6.67 -15.57 38.40
C ASN A 329 -8.19 -15.80 38.55
N GLU A 330 -8.96 -14.79 38.98
CA GLU A 330 -10.40 -14.92 39.21
C GLU A 330 -11.21 -14.83 37.90
N VAL A 331 -10.83 -13.89 37.02
CA VAL A 331 -11.48 -13.65 35.72
C VAL A 331 -10.39 -13.54 34.68
N TYR A 332 -10.42 -14.43 33.69
CA TYR A 332 -9.41 -14.42 32.63
C TYR A 332 -9.61 -13.23 31.67
N GLY A 333 -8.52 -12.55 31.37
CA GLY A 333 -8.46 -11.53 30.33
C GLY A 333 -7.04 -11.20 29.96
N GLU A 334 -6.91 -10.63 28.78
CA GLU A 334 -5.67 -10.16 28.21
C GLU A 334 -5.73 -8.65 28.04
N SER A 335 -4.69 -7.95 28.42
CA SER A 335 -4.62 -6.50 28.24
C SER A 335 -3.23 -6.08 27.80
N ILE A 336 -3.17 -5.18 26.80
CA ILE A 336 -1.94 -4.73 26.16
C ILE A 336 -1.95 -3.21 26.14
N TYR A 337 -1.04 -2.59 26.88
CA TYR A 337 -0.78 -1.16 26.85
C TYR A 337 0.45 -0.90 26.00
N THR A 338 0.31 -0.11 24.94
CA THR A 338 1.39 0.22 24.03
C THR A 338 1.58 1.74 23.97
N SER A 339 2.80 2.19 24.19
CA SER A 339 3.20 3.58 23.99
C SER A 339 4.36 3.64 23.00
N ARG A 340 4.27 4.52 22.02
CA ARG A 340 5.29 4.63 20.99
C ARG A 340 5.58 6.08 20.62
N PHE A 341 6.85 6.38 20.49
CA PHE A 341 7.33 7.67 20.05
C PHE A 341 8.29 7.51 18.86
N GLU A 342 8.10 8.31 17.82
CA GLU A 342 8.91 8.28 16.61
C GLU A 342 9.30 9.68 16.18
N VAL A 343 10.56 9.80 15.77
CA VAL A 343 11.09 10.97 15.06
C VAL A 343 11.78 10.45 13.81
N PHE A 344 11.45 10.99 12.65
CA PHE A 344 12.06 10.57 11.41
C PHE A 344 12.08 11.68 10.36
N GLY A 345 12.96 11.55 9.40
CA GLY A 345 13.06 12.57 8.38
C GLY A 345 14.07 12.30 7.29
N LYS A 346 14.12 13.26 6.37
CA LYS A 346 15.03 13.29 5.25
C LYS A 346 15.64 14.68 5.15
N TYR A 347 16.95 14.76 4.92
CA TYR A 347 17.68 15.99 4.68
C TYR A 347 18.43 15.91 3.34
N ASP A 348 18.05 16.75 2.38
CA ASP A 348 18.71 16.83 1.07
C ASP A 348 19.94 17.74 1.20
N ILE A 349 21.14 17.14 1.26
CA ILE A 349 22.44 17.83 1.34
C ILE A 349 22.73 18.50 0.01
N SER A 350 22.43 17.80 -1.10
CA SER A 350 22.52 18.30 -2.46
C SER A 350 21.51 17.57 -3.34
N LYS A 351 21.43 17.92 -4.63
CA LYS A 351 20.57 17.20 -5.59
C LYS A 351 20.91 15.70 -5.75
N ASP A 352 22.16 15.33 -5.46
CA ASP A 352 22.68 13.98 -5.64
C ASP A 352 22.91 13.25 -4.30
N ILE A 353 22.83 13.94 -3.14
CA ILE A 353 23.12 13.38 -1.81
C ILE A 353 22.00 13.72 -0.84
N PHE A 354 21.47 12.71 -0.17
CA PHE A 354 20.53 12.91 0.92
C PHE A 354 20.84 12.01 2.12
N LEU A 355 20.40 12.45 3.28
CA LEU A 355 20.43 11.72 4.54
C LEU A 355 19.00 11.37 4.96
N GLN A 356 18.77 10.15 5.39
CA GLN A 356 17.55 9.72 6.04
C GLN A 356 17.89 9.27 7.46
N TYR A 357 17.01 9.56 8.41
CA TYR A 357 17.23 9.22 9.81
C TYR A 357 15.90 8.92 10.51
N SER A 358 15.96 8.02 11.49
CA SER A 358 14.85 7.76 12.38
C SER A 358 15.30 7.33 13.77
N LEU A 359 14.48 7.65 14.75
CA LEU A 359 14.53 7.13 16.10
C LEU A 359 13.12 6.71 16.48
N ASN A 360 12.95 5.48 16.89
CA ASN A 360 11.69 5.01 17.44
C ASN A 360 11.92 4.36 18.82
N ASN A 361 10.95 4.54 19.69
CA ASN A 361 10.90 3.91 20.99
C ASN A 361 9.52 3.28 21.15
N HIS A 362 9.47 2.02 21.50
CA HIS A 362 8.28 1.23 21.71
C HIS A 362 8.32 0.64 23.12
N ASP A 363 7.32 0.98 23.93
CA ASP A 363 7.11 0.46 25.27
C ASP A 363 5.80 -0.34 25.28
N GLN A 364 5.90 -1.61 25.64
CA GLN A 364 4.77 -2.54 25.73
C GLN A 364 4.66 -3.10 27.13
N ASN A 365 3.44 -3.05 27.67
CA ASN A 365 3.10 -3.64 28.98
C ASN A 365 1.85 -4.49 28.81
N SER A 366 2.05 -5.79 28.65
CA SER A 366 0.99 -6.77 28.40
C SER A 366 0.81 -7.69 29.60
N VAL A 367 -0.42 -8.17 29.76
CA VAL A 367 -0.76 -9.23 30.72
C VAL A 367 -1.71 -10.19 30.06
N TYR A 368 -1.39 -11.48 30.10
CA TYR A 368 -2.14 -12.59 29.53
C TYR A 368 -2.55 -13.50 30.70
N GLY A 369 -3.79 -13.35 31.19
CA GLY A 369 -4.21 -13.96 32.45
C GLY A 369 -3.31 -13.51 33.61
N VAL A 370 -2.49 -14.41 34.15
CA VAL A 370 -1.53 -14.12 35.23
C VAL A 370 -0.11 -13.79 34.70
N THR A 371 0.17 -14.06 33.42
CA THR A 371 1.49 -13.88 32.83
C THR A 371 1.70 -12.43 32.40
N SER A 372 2.76 -11.80 32.91
CA SER A 372 3.14 -10.42 32.53
C SER A 372 4.26 -10.43 31.53
N TYR A 373 4.07 -9.70 30.42
CA TYR A 373 5.12 -9.41 29.45
C TYR A 373 5.32 -7.89 29.36
N LYS A 374 6.54 -7.46 29.65
CA LYS A 374 6.95 -6.05 29.53
C LYS A 374 8.17 -5.98 28.65
N ALA A 375 8.12 -5.16 27.61
CA ALA A 375 9.20 -5.02 26.67
C ALA A 375 9.43 -3.56 26.27
N LEU A 376 10.70 -3.20 26.13
CA LEU A 376 11.14 -1.89 25.66
C LEU A 376 12.09 -2.06 24.47
N GLN A 377 11.74 -1.48 23.34
CA GLN A 377 12.60 -1.47 22.17
C GLN A 377 12.90 -0.05 21.71
N THR A 378 14.18 0.25 21.48
CA THR A 378 14.62 1.51 20.88
C THR A 378 15.44 1.22 19.64
N ILE A 379 15.07 1.80 18.51
CA ILE A 379 15.77 1.64 17.23
C ILE A 379 16.18 3.01 16.71
N GLY A 380 17.49 3.22 16.56
CA GLY A 380 18.07 4.33 15.83
C GLY A 380 18.54 3.88 14.45
N PHE A 381 18.20 4.65 13.42
CA PHE A 381 18.59 4.38 12.04
C PHE A 381 19.08 5.65 11.37
N VAL A 382 20.15 5.52 10.60
CA VAL A 382 20.65 6.58 9.72
C VAL A 382 21.12 5.96 8.41
N GLN A 383 20.84 6.66 7.31
CA GLN A 383 21.23 6.25 5.96
C GLN A 383 21.67 7.46 5.15
N ALA A 384 22.88 7.41 4.61
CA ALA A 384 23.37 8.37 3.63
C ALA A 384 23.33 7.76 2.24
N VAL A 385 22.76 8.47 1.27
CA VAL A 385 22.59 7.98 -0.10
C VAL A 385 23.22 8.99 -1.07
N TYR A 386 24.10 8.51 -1.93
CA TYR A 386 24.59 9.20 -3.12
C TYR A 386 23.95 8.59 -4.35
N SER A 387 23.43 9.42 -5.21
CA SER A 387 22.54 9.05 -6.29
C SER A 387 22.83 9.89 -7.54
N LYS A 388 23.37 9.26 -8.60
CA LYS A 388 23.86 9.96 -9.79
C LYS A 388 23.45 9.27 -11.08
N LYS A 389 22.91 10.04 -12.01
CA LYS A 389 22.70 9.57 -13.38
C LYS A 389 23.90 9.96 -14.24
N ILE A 390 24.55 8.97 -14.87
CA ILE A 390 25.70 9.13 -15.76
C ILE A 390 25.40 8.35 -17.04
N LEU A 391 25.20 9.06 -18.16
CA LEU A 391 24.80 8.46 -19.45
C LEU A 391 23.53 7.61 -19.30
N ASN A 392 23.65 6.31 -19.54
CA ASN A 392 22.58 5.31 -19.42
C ASN A 392 22.60 4.54 -18.10
N HIS A 393 23.47 4.90 -17.17
CA HIS A 393 23.56 4.37 -15.80
C HIS A 393 22.84 5.29 -14.81
N ASP A 394 22.08 4.71 -13.93
CA ASP A 394 21.47 5.38 -12.78
C ASP A 394 21.99 4.74 -11.50
N LEU A 395 23.08 5.34 -10.99
CA LEU A 395 23.89 4.81 -9.89
C LEU A 395 23.31 5.22 -8.54
N LEU A 396 23.30 4.28 -7.60
CA LEU A 396 22.90 4.49 -6.22
C LEU A 396 23.92 3.83 -5.29
N PHE A 397 24.51 4.61 -4.38
CA PHE A 397 25.39 4.14 -3.32
C PHE A 397 24.79 4.54 -1.98
N GLY A 398 24.81 3.66 -1.00
CA GLY A 398 24.35 4.00 0.32
C GLY A 398 25.20 3.39 1.43
N ALA A 399 25.25 4.12 2.54
CA ALA A 399 25.79 3.65 3.81
C ALA A 399 24.71 3.76 4.87
N THR A 400 24.52 2.70 5.65
CA THR A 400 23.48 2.61 6.66
C THR A 400 24.07 2.24 8.00
N TYR A 401 23.42 2.69 9.06
CA TYR A 401 23.68 2.22 10.41
C TYR A 401 22.37 2.08 11.17
N ARG A 402 22.09 0.89 11.66
CA ARG A 402 20.94 0.60 12.54
C ARG A 402 21.48 0.14 13.89
N HIS A 403 20.99 0.74 14.96
CA HIS A 403 21.26 0.32 16.32
C HIS A 403 19.96 -0.01 17.02
N THR A 404 19.84 -1.25 17.49
CA THR A 404 18.65 -1.74 18.20
C THR A 404 19.04 -2.05 19.64
N ILE A 405 18.24 -1.54 20.56
CA ILE A 405 18.31 -1.85 21.98
C ILE A 405 16.97 -2.50 22.33
N TYR A 406 17.03 -3.70 22.87
CA TYR A 406 15.84 -4.49 23.25
C TYR A 406 16.00 -5.05 24.64
N ASP A 407 14.90 -5.04 25.40
CA ASP A 407 14.83 -5.52 26.77
C ASP A 407 13.42 -6.03 27.06
N ASP A 408 13.29 -7.23 27.64
CA ASP A 408 12.02 -7.77 28.07
C ASP A 408 12.17 -8.54 29.40
N ASN A 409 11.07 -8.94 29.98
CA ASN A 409 11.05 -9.67 31.25
C ASN A 409 10.90 -11.20 31.08
N THR A 410 11.13 -11.75 29.88
CA THR A 410 11.10 -13.20 29.66
C THR A 410 12.37 -13.86 30.16
N PRO A 411 12.32 -15.16 30.53
CA PRO A 411 13.53 -15.92 30.91
C PRO A 411 14.59 -16.02 29.82
N ALA A 412 14.23 -15.84 28.56
CA ALA A 412 15.16 -15.91 27.44
C ALA A 412 16.00 -14.63 27.30
N THR A 413 15.52 -13.49 27.72
CA THR A 413 16.25 -12.21 27.70
C THR A 413 16.96 -11.98 29.03
N LEU A 414 18.06 -12.68 29.23
CA LEU A 414 18.84 -12.61 30.49
C LEU A 414 19.44 -11.23 30.72
N GLN A 415 19.66 -10.46 29.70
CA GLN A 415 20.20 -9.10 29.75
C GLN A 415 19.75 -8.29 28.53
N LYS A 416 19.75 -6.99 28.71
CA LYS A 416 19.44 -6.03 27.64
C LYS A 416 20.27 -6.25 26.38
N GLU A 417 19.63 -6.59 25.29
CA GLU A 417 20.27 -6.84 24.00
C GLU A 417 20.63 -5.52 23.29
N LYS A 418 21.80 -5.51 22.64
CA LYS A 418 22.26 -4.39 21.83
C LYS A 418 22.81 -4.92 20.52
N THR A 419 22.17 -4.58 19.42
CA THR A 419 22.58 -5.00 18.10
C THR A 419 23.00 -3.80 17.26
N ALA A 420 24.18 -3.84 16.67
CA ALA A 420 24.68 -2.89 15.71
C ALA A 420 24.71 -3.53 14.32
N LEU A 421 24.17 -2.82 13.34
CA LEU A 421 24.08 -3.29 11.95
C LEU A 421 24.55 -2.17 10.99
N PRO A 422 25.86 -1.93 10.85
CA PRO A 422 26.39 -1.13 9.75
C PRO A 422 26.21 -1.88 8.43
N GLY A 423 25.88 -1.14 7.36
CA GLY A 423 25.68 -1.70 6.03
C GLY A 423 26.11 -0.76 4.93
N LEU A 424 26.49 -1.34 3.80
CA LEU A 424 26.82 -0.63 2.56
C LEU A 424 26.01 -1.27 1.43
N PHE A 425 25.49 -0.46 0.52
CA PHE A 425 24.84 -0.98 -0.66
C PHE A 425 25.19 -0.19 -1.91
N PHE A 426 25.16 -0.90 -3.01
CA PHE A 426 25.32 -0.37 -4.36
C PHE A 426 24.23 -0.91 -5.26
N GLN A 427 23.72 -0.05 -6.15
CA GLN A 427 22.78 -0.43 -7.19
C GLN A 427 23.05 0.39 -8.44
N ASP A 428 22.95 -0.25 -9.60
CA ASP A 428 22.93 0.41 -10.90
C ASP A 428 21.71 -0.01 -11.71
N GLN A 429 21.02 0.97 -12.26
CA GLN A 429 19.98 0.77 -13.25
C GLN A 429 20.51 1.18 -14.63
N LEU A 430 20.89 0.19 -15.42
CA LEU A 430 21.46 0.35 -16.75
C LEU A 430 20.38 0.31 -17.82
N SER A 431 20.18 1.41 -18.51
CA SER A 431 19.30 1.50 -19.69
C SER A 431 20.02 0.93 -20.92
N LEU A 432 19.77 -0.34 -21.24
CA LEU A 432 20.34 -1.01 -22.41
C LEU A 432 19.76 -0.46 -23.73
N SER A 433 18.51 -0.03 -23.71
CA SER A 433 17.83 0.66 -24.81
C SER A 433 16.59 1.40 -24.27
N LYS A 434 15.85 2.12 -25.11
CA LYS A 434 14.58 2.75 -24.74
C LYS A 434 13.58 1.77 -24.09
N PHE A 435 13.65 0.47 -24.44
CA PHE A 435 12.70 -0.56 -24.05
C PHE A 435 13.26 -1.64 -23.13
N LYS A 436 14.57 -1.63 -22.87
CA LYS A 436 15.27 -2.66 -22.09
C LYS A 436 16.08 -2.01 -20.99
N THR A 437 15.85 -2.44 -19.75
CA THR A 437 16.59 -1.94 -18.58
C THR A 437 17.02 -3.10 -17.73
N LEU A 438 18.26 -3.09 -17.28
CA LEU A 438 18.84 -4.02 -16.33
C LEU A 438 19.09 -3.26 -15.02
N LEU A 439 18.67 -3.81 -13.90
CA LEU A 439 19.00 -3.32 -12.58
C LEU A 439 19.74 -4.43 -11.84
N TYR A 440 20.89 -4.10 -11.28
CA TYR A 440 21.64 -4.99 -10.41
C TYR A 440 22.14 -4.25 -9.19
N GLY A 441 22.27 -4.97 -8.10
CA GLY A 441 22.70 -4.38 -6.84
C GLY A 441 23.21 -5.42 -5.87
N ILE A 442 23.97 -4.96 -4.89
CA ILE A 442 24.50 -5.76 -3.81
C ILE A 442 24.50 -4.94 -2.52
N ARG A 443 24.20 -5.59 -1.43
CA ARG A 443 24.31 -5.05 -0.09
C ARG A 443 25.17 -5.96 0.78
N TYR A 444 25.97 -5.33 1.62
CA TYR A 444 26.73 -5.93 2.69
C TYR A 444 26.29 -5.35 4.02
N ASP A 445 25.89 -6.19 4.95
CA ASP A 445 25.61 -5.84 6.33
C ASP A 445 26.56 -6.61 7.26
N LYS A 446 27.05 -5.95 8.28
CA LYS A 446 27.81 -6.59 9.36
C LYS A 446 26.95 -6.61 10.62
N ASN A 447 26.32 -7.73 10.91
CA ASN A 447 25.60 -7.91 12.15
C ASN A 447 26.58 -8.16 13.30
N SER A 448 26.40 -7.47 14.43
CA SER A 448 27.30 -7.59 15.60
C SER A 448 27.27 -8.98 16.25
N ILE A 449 26.23 -9.78 15.99
CA ILE A 449 26.02 -11.14 16.55
C ILE A 449 26.35 -12.20 15.49
N TYR A 450 25.80 -12.05 14.27
CA TYR A 450 25.81 -13.11 13.23
C TYR A 450 26.85 -12.87 12.14
N GLY A 451 27.66 -11.79 12.22
CA GLY A 451 28.75 -11.51 11.28
C GLY A 451 28.28 -10.96 9.93
N ASP A 452 28.91 -11.43 8.86
CA ASP A 452 28.83 -10.87 7.52
C ASP A 452 27.62 -11.43 6.74
N ILE A 453 26.82 -10.52 6.16
CA ILE A 453 25.63 -10.86 5.40
C ILE A 453 25.64 -10.13 4.05
N TRP A 454 25.45 -10.89 2.96
CA TRP A 454 25.41 -10.37 1.59
C TRP A 454 24.06 -10.61 0.94
N THR A 455 23.49 -9.57 0.32
CA THR A 455 22.20 -9.66 -0.37
C THR A 455 22.27 -9.07 -1.79
N PRO A 456 22.66 -9.90 -2.79
CA PRO A 456 22.62 -9.49 -4.19
C PRO A 456 21.20 -9.54 -4.75
N ARG A 457 20.94 -8.69 -5.77
CA ARG A 457 19.74 -8.75 -6.62
C ARG A 457 20.03 -8.39 -8.07
N ILE A 458 19.23 -8.92 -8.97
CA ILE A 458 19.22 -8.56 -10.38
C ILE A 458 17.78 -8.50 -10.88
N ASN A 459 17.43 -7.47 -11.64
CA ASN A 459 16.12 -7.35 -12.25
C ASN A 459 16.28 -6.92 -13.71
N TYR A 460 15.43 -7.47 -14.58
CA TYR A 460 15.39 -7.11 -16.00
C TYR A 460 13.99 -6.69 -16.40
N LYS A 461 13.89 -5.58 -17.12
CA LYS A 461 12.64 -5.05 -17.66
C LYS A 461 12.69 -5.00 -19.18
N LEU A 462 11.62 -5.47 -19.81
CA LEU A 462 11.36 -5.36 -21.24
C LEU A 462 9.99 -4.70 -21.45
N SER A 463 9.94 -3.60 -22.21
CA SER A 463 8.68 -2.94 -22.61
C SER A 463 8.45 -3.10 -24.10
N SER A 464 7.18 -3.19 -24.52
CA SER A 464 6.79 -3.04 -25.92
C SER A 464 7.02 -1.59 -26.40
N LYS A 465 7.03 -1.36 -27.72
CA LYS A 465 7.25 -0.02 -28.29
C LYS A 465 6.17 0.99 -27.90
N ASP A 466 4.94 0.52 -27.72
CA ASP A 466 3.76 1.29 -27.32
C ASP A 466 3.55 1.31 -25.79
N GLU A 467 4.50 0.74 -25.02
CA GLU A 467 4.46 0.61 -23.55
C GLU A 467 3.20 -0.09 -23.01
N SER A 468 2.38 -0.70 -23.89
CA SER A 468 1.17 -1.43 -23.50
C SER A 468 1.45 -2.80 -22.88
N SER A 469 2.67 -3.32 -23.03
CA SER A 469 3.11 -4.59 -22.46
C SER A 469 4.48 -4.45 -21.82
N ILE A 470 4.58 -4.85 -20.57
CA ILE A 470 5.82 -4.78 -19.78
C ILE A 470 6.06 -6.14 -19.14
N ILE A 471 7.25 -6.69 -19.35
CA ILE A 471 7.72 -7.92 -18.68
C ILE A 471 8.86 -7.54 -17.74
N ARG A 472 8.82 -8.08 -16.52
CA ARG A 472 9.88 -7.94 -15.52
C ARG A 472 10.28 -9.31 -15.00
N LEU A 473 11.58 -9.54 -14.90
CA LEU A 473 12.18 -10.72 -14.27
C LEU A 473 13.05 -10.23 -13.12
N GLY A 474 12.91 -10.83 -11.96
CA GLY A 474 13.67 -10.50 -10.77
C GLY A 474 14.24 -11.74 -10.11
N PHE A 475 15.47 -11.62 -9.62
CA PHE A 475 16.14 -12.62 -8.79
C PHE A 475 16.88 -11.89 -7.68
N GLY A 476 16.80 -12.40 -6.45
CA GLY A 476 17.48 -11.80 -5.32
C GLY A 476 17.49 -12.71 -4.11
N THR A 477 18.23 -12.27 -3.11
CA THR A 477 18.31 -12.94 -1.81
C THR A 477 17.71 -12.07 -0.73
N GLY A 478 17.25 -12.69 0.34
CA GLY A 478 16.79 -12.02 1.53
C GLY A 478 17.33 -12.68 2.79
N TYR A 479 17.35 -11.93 3.88
CA TYR A 479 17.68 -12.44 5.19
C TYR A 479 16.83 -11.78 6.27
N ARG A 480 16.69 -12.46 7.40
CA ARG A 480 16.02 -11.95 8.60
C ARG A 480 16.74 -12.46 9.85
N VAL A 481 16.93 -11.57 10.79
CA VAL A 481 17.36 -11.92 12.14
C VAL A 481 16.11 -12.11 13.00
N VAL A 482 15.90 -13.31 13.48
CA VAL A 482 14.69 -13.71 14.21
C VAL A 482 14.79 -13.27 15.67
N ASN A 483 13.70 -12.70 16.20
CA ASN A 483 13.47 -12.54 17.62
C ASN A 483 12.07 -13.11 17.94
N VAL A 484 12.02 -14.32 18.46
CA VAL A 484 10.79 -15.07 18.71
C VAL A 484 9.80 -14.30 19.56
N PHE A 485 10.26 -13.62 20.63
CA PHE A 485 9.39 -12.89 21.55
C PHE A 485 8.82 -11.58 20.99
N THR A 486 9.32 -11.09 19.86
CA THR A 486 8.71 -9.94 19.17
C THR A 486 7.83 -10.35 17.99
N GLU A 487 7.89 -11.59 17.56
CA GLU A 487 7.30 -12.08 16.31
C GLU A 487 6.23 -13.14 16.52
N ASP A 488 6.41 -14.03 17.51
CA ASP A 488 5.44 -15.09 17.80
C ASP A 488 4.65 -14.77 19.09
N HIS A 489 3.37 -14.44 18.88
CA HIS A 489 2.49 -14.09 20.00
C HIS A 489 2.29 -15.27 20.97
N ALA A 490 2.27 -16.51 20.49
CA ALA A 490 2.10 -17.68 21.32
C ALA A 490 3.24 -17.84 22.36
N ALA A 491 4.46 -17.40 22.01
CA ALA A 491 5.60 -17.40 22.91
C ALA A 491 5.46 -16.42 24.10
N LEU A 492 4.59 -15.40 23.98
CA LEU A 492 4.42 -14.35 25.00
C LEU A 492 3.40 -14.72 26.09
N THR A 493 2.45 -15.60 25.77
CA THR A 493 1.27 -15.84 26.62
C THR A 493 1.59 -16.59 27.90
N GLY A 494 2.75 -17.26 27.97
CA GLY A 494 3.12 -18.12 29.09
C GLY A 494 2.26 -19.38 29.24
N ALA A 495 1.42 -19.67 28.24
CA ALA A 495 0.61 -20.89 28.22
C ALA A 495 1.46 -22.15 27.99
N ARG A 496 2.62 -22.00 27.35
CA ARG A 496 3.59 -23.07 27.07
C ARG A 496 5.01 -22.56 27.35
N ASP A 497 5.90 -23.44 27.73
CA ASP A 497 7.32 -23.13 27.91
C ASP A 497 8.00 -22.97 26.54
N VAL A 498 8.79 -21.92 26.36
CA VAL A 498 9.54 -21.67 25.13
C VAL A 498 10.92 -22.31 25.23
N ILE A 499 11.21 -23.25 24.34
CA ILE A 499 12.45 -24.03 24.33
C ILE A 499 13.23 -23.76 23.06
N PHE A 500 14.52 -23.42 23.20
CA PHE A 500 15.49 -23.37 22.09
C PHE A 500 16.39 -24.59 22.20
N THR A 501 16.36 -25.46 21.18
CA THR A 501 17.16 -26.69 21.17
C THR A 501 18.60 -26.45 20.72
N GLU A 502 18.85 -25.30 20.11
CA GLU A 502 20.15 -24.91 19.56
C GLU A 502 20.23 -23.38 19.39
N ASP A 503 21.40 -22.86 19.03
CA ASP A 503 21.57 -21.46 18.65
C ASP A 503 20.80 -21.16 17.35
N ILE A 504 19.96 -20.16 17.39
CA ILE A 504 19.15 -19.73 16.24
C ILE A 504 19.98 -18.85 15.31
N PHE A 505 20.04 -19.21 14.02
CA PHE A 505 20.73 -18.45 12.99
C PHE A 505 19.75 -17.61 12.14
N PRO A 506 20.23 -16.53 11.48
CA PRO A 506 19.37 -15.75 10.59
C PRO A 506 18.75 -16.61 9.49
N GLU A 507 17.47 -16.38 9.21
CA GLU A 507 16.83 -16.94 8.04
C GLU A 507 17.46 -16.39 6.78
N LYS A 508 17.57 -17.22 5.74
CA LYS A 508 18.14 -16.86 4.43
C LYS A 508 17.31 -17.46 3.31
N SER A 509 17.06 -16.68 2.28
CA SER A 509 16.25 -17.13 1.15
C SER A 509 16.81 -16.70 -0.19
N TRP A 510 16.40 -17.44 -1.22
CA TRP A 510 16.51 -17.11 -2.64
C TRP A 510 15.12 -16.89 -3.19
N ASN A 511 14.97 -15.88 -4.03
CA ASN A 511 13.68 -15.52 -4.57
C ASN A 511 13.79 -15.26 -6.08
N ILE A 512 12.81 -15.75 -6.84
CA ILE A 512 12.64 -15.48 -8.26
C ILE A 512 11.23 -14.98 -8.51
N ASN A 513 11.12 -13.92 -9.32
CA ASN A 513 9.85 -13.30 -9.69
C ASN A 513 9.77 -13.08 -11.19
N PHE A 514 8.59 -13.34 -11.74
CA PHE A 514 8.17 -12.93 -13.07
C PHE A 514 6.95 -12.04 -12.94
N ASN A 515 6.92 -10.90 -13.63
CA ASN A 515 5.74 -10.04 -13.71
C ASN A 515 5.48 -9.66 -15.18
N TRP A 516 4.25 -9.80 -15.60
CA TRP A 516 3.76 -9.34 -16.89
C TRP A 516 2.56 -8.42 -16.70
N ASN A 517 2.72 -7.17 -17.13
CA ASN A 517 1.64 -6.19 -17.15
C ASN A 517 1.24 -5.92 -18.60
N LYS A 518 -0.08 -5.93 -18.87
CA LYS A 518 -0.65 -5.67 -20.20
C LYS A 518 -1.85 -4.75 -20.11
N LYS A 519 -1.78 -3.62 -20.82
CA LYS A 519 -2.92 -2.73 -21.04
C LYS A 519 -3.58 -3.04 -22.37
N LEU A 520 -4.90 -3.20 -22.35
CA LEU A 520 -5.73 -3.45 -23.52
C LEU A 520 -6.75 -2.31 -23.65
N TYR A 521 -6.83 -1.73 -24.81
CA TYR A 521 -7.77 -0.68 -25.15
C TYR A 521 -8.81 -1.25 -26.11
N THR A 522 -10.08 -1.09 -25.80
CA THR A 522 -11.17 -1.58 -26.67
C THR A 522 -11.74 -0.46 -27.53
N LYS A 523 -12.31 -0.82 -28.67
CA LYS A 523 -13.01 0.12 -29.57
C LYS A 523 -14.23 0.81 -28.93
N TYR A 524 -14.70 0.34 -27.76
CA TYR A 524 -15.80 0.94 -27.01
C TYR A 524 -15.34 1.82 -25.86
N GLY A 525 -14.06 2.17 -25.80
CA GLY A 525 -13.49 3.06 -24.75
C GLY A 525 -13.29 2.37 -23.40
N ALA A 526 -13.33 1.03 -23.33
CA ALA A 526 -12.95 0.32 -22.12
C ALA A 526 -11.45 0.05 -22.09
N ILE A 527 -10.85 0.17 -20.92
CA ILE A 527 -9.44 -0.12 -20.65
C ILE A 527 -9.38 -1.29 -19.66
N PHE A 528 -8.56 -2.28 -20.00
CA PHE A 528 -8.22 -3.40 -19.12
C PHE A 528 -6.73 -3.33 -18.82
N ASP A 529 -6.36 -3.28 -17.54
CA ASP A 529 -4.99 -3.40 -17.06
C ASP A 529 -4.88 -4.76 -16.36
N ILE A 530 -4.13 -5.67 -16.99
CA ILE A 530 -3.93 -7.05 -16.52
C ILE A 530 -2.51 -7.14 -15.99
N ASP A 531 -2.36 -7.56 -14.75
CA ASP A 531 -1.09 -7.82 -14.10
C ASP A 531 -1.02 -9.27 -13.64
N LEU A 532 -0.06 -10.03 -14.16
CA LEU A 532 0.23 -11.40 -13.79
C LEU A 532 1.60 -11.45 -13.12
N SER A 533 1.69 -12.00 -11.93
CA SER A 533 2.94 -12.24 -11.23
C SER A 533 3.08 -13.71 -10.86
N LEU A 534 4.25 -14.29 -11.11
CA LEU A 534 4.66 -15.61 -10.62
C LEU A 534 5.83 -15.42 -9.68
N PHE A 535 5.85 -16.16 -8.59
CA PHE A 535 6.91 -16.04 -7.59
C PHE A 535 7.29 -17.40 -7.00
N SER A 536 8.54 -17.51 -6.58
CA SER A 536 9.03 -18.63 -5.81
C SER A 536 10.12 -18.15 -4.86
N THR A 537 9.97 -18.48 -3.58
CA THR A 537 10.93 -18.20 -2.50
C THR A 537 11.35 -19.53 -1.87
N VAL A 538 12.64 -19.76 -1.77
CA VAL A 538 13.23 -20.96 -1.16
C VAL A 538 14.11 -20.52 0.00
N PHE A 539 13.78 -20.96 1.20
CA PHE A 539 14.60 -20.75 2.39
C PHE A 539 15.64 -21.86 2.52
N SER A 540 16.87 -21.45 2.75
CA SER A 540 17.97 -22.35 3.11
C SER A 540 18.12 -22.51 4.63
N ASN A 541 17.60 -21.55 5.40
CA ASN A 541 17.34 -21.64 6.84
C ASN A 541 16.06 -20.90 7.14
N ARG A 542 15.21 -21.48 7.97
CA ARG A 542 13.97 -20.91 8.48
C ARG A 542 13.76 -21.34 9.92
N ILE A 543 13.20 -20.48 10.73
CA ILE A 543 12.86 -20.78 12.11
C ILE A 543 11.35 -20.98 12.18
N LEU A 544 10.94 -22.16 12.58
CA LEU A 544 9.53 -22.53 12.71
C LEU A 544 9.27 -23.07 14.12
N PRO A 545 8.15 -22.69 14.74
CA PRO A 545 7.72 -23.27 16.00
C PRO A 545 7.18 -24.69 15.78
N ASP A 546 7.60 -25.62 16.62
CA ASP A 546 6.98 -26.94 16.79
C ASP A 546 6.00 -26.87 17.97
N TYR A 547 4.72 -26.95 17.64
CA TYR A 547 3.63 -26.93 18.60
C TYR A 547 3.10 -28.33 18.96
N ASP A 548 3.56 -29.37 18.27
CA ASP A 548 2.92 -30.69 18.24
C ASP A 548 3.72 -31.74 19.03
N THR A 549 5.04 -31.60 19.10
CA THR A 549 5.91 -32.58 19.80
C THR A 549 5.61 -32.63 21.30
N ASN A 550 5.38 -31.47 21.96
CA ASN A 550 4.99 -31.41 23.37
C ASN A 550 3.88 -30.36 23.58
N PRO A 551 2.70 -30.74 24.09
CA PRO A 551 1.59 -29.81 24.29
C PRO A 551 1.87 -28.71 25.31
N ASN A 552 2.90 -28.84 26.17
CA ASN A 552 3.30 -27.85 27.16
C ASN A 552 4.46 -26.96 26.72
N GLU A 553 5.02 -27.21 25.53
CA GLU A 553 6.21 -26.51 25.03
C GLU A 553 5.97 -25.94 23.62
N ILE A 554 6.71 -24.90 23.29
CA ILE A 554 6.89 -24.41 21.91
C ILE A 554 8.39 -24.54 21.64
N ILE A 555 8.77 -25.42 20.71
CA ILE A 555 10.17 -25.74 20.45
C ILE A 555 10.62 -25.01 19.18
N TYR A 556 11.70 -24.22 19.29
CA TYR A 556 12.30 -23.50 18.17
C TYR A 556 13.66 -24.10 17.82
N SER A 557 13.87 -24.32 16.54
CA SER A 557 15.14 -24.80 15.97
C SER A 557 15.37 -24.22 14.56
N ASN A 558 16.60 -24.32 14.06
CA ASN A 558 16.89 -24.08 12.66
C ASN A 558 16.32 -25.22 11.82
N LEU A 559 15.77 -24.89 10.65
CA LEU A 559 15.16 -25.90 9.77
C LEU A 559 16.22 -26.82 9.15
N ASP A 560 16.18 -28.11 9.47
CA ASP A 560 16.91 -29.14 8.77
C ASP A 560 16.12 -29.59 7.53
N GLY A 561 16.26 -28.82 6.44
CA GLY A 561 15.48 -29.05 5.23
C GLY A 561 15.35 -27.83 4.34
N LYS A 562 14.18 -27.65 3.75
CA LYS A 562 13.83 -26.53 2.89
C LYS A 562 12.42 -26.05 3.18
N ALA A 563 12.23 -24.74 3.21
CA ALA A 563 10.89 -24.16 3.13
C ALA A 563 10.74 -23.48 1.76
N ILE A 564 9.65 -23.80 1.06
CA ILE A 564 9.37 -23.31 -0.29
C ILE A 564 7.99 -22.66 -0.28
N THR A 565 7.92 -21.42 -0.75
CA THR A 565 6.64 -20.74 -1.01
C THR A 565 6.64 -20.27 -2.45
N GLN A 566 5.67 -20.72 -3.23
CA GLN A 566 5.53 -20.37 -4.64
C GLN A 566 4.08 -20.12 -5.00
N GLY A 567 3.84 -19.36 -6.06
CA GLY A 567 2.47 -19.05 -6.45
C GLY A 567 2.34 -18.13 -7.63
N ALA A 568 1.09 -17.76 -7.86
CA ALA A 568 0.67 -16.85 -8.93
C ALA A 568 -0.34 -15.84 -8.40
N THR A 569 -0.20 -14.59 -8.81
CA THR A 569 -1.20 -13.54 -8.59
C THR A 569 -1.66 -12.96 -9.93
N VAL A 570 -2.96 -12.74 -10.07
CA VAL A 570 -3.55 -12.06 -11.23
C VAL A 570 -4.38 -10.89 -10.72
N ASN A 571 -4.14 -9.71 -11.26
CA ASN A 571 -4.99 -8.53 -11.05
C ASN A 571 -5.55 -8.08 -12.40
N ILE A 572 -6.85 -7.77 -12.45
CA ILE A 572 -7.54 -7.23 -13.61
C ILE A 572 -8.28 -5.97 -13.17
N ASN A 573 -7.80 -4.82 -13.64
CA ASN A 573 -8.46 -3.54 -13.42
C ASN A 573 -9.15 -3.12 -14.72
N SER A 574 -10.46 -2.97 -14.66
CA SER A 574 -11.28 -2.62 -15.82
C SER A 574 -11.95 -1.28 -15.60
N LEU A 575 -11.84 -0.40 -16.56
CA LEU A 575 -12.45 0.91 -16.54
C LEU A 575 -13.28 1.11 -17.81
N PHE A 576 -14.55 1.43 -17.62
CA PHE A 576 -15.51 1.62 -18.71
C PHE A 576 -15.89 3.09 -18.86
N ALA A 577 -16.19 3.51 -20.08
CA ALA A 577 -16.55 4.88 -20.41
C ALA A 577 -17.79 5.42 -19.67
N ASN A 578 -18.66 4.55 -19.19
CA ASN A 578 -19.87 4.90 -18.44
C ASN A 578 -19.65 5.15 -16.95
N GLY A 579 -18.38 5.15 -16.47
CA GLY A 579 -18.04 5.36 -15.06
C GLY A 579 -18.01 4.08 -14.21
N LEU A 580 -18.23 2.90 -14.81
CA LEU A 580 -18.06 1.62 -14.14
C LEU A 580 -16.58 1.26 -14.05
N LYS A 581 -16.12 0.87 -12.87
CA LYS A 581 -14.80 0.30 -12.60
C LYS A 581 -14.96 -1.06 -11.97
N ILE A 582 -14.19 -2.03 -12.41
CA ILE A 582 -14.18 -3.38 -11.85
C ILE A 582 -12.72 -3.76 -11.60
N ASN A 583 -12.41 -4.06 -10.36
CA ASN A 583 -11.10 -4.54 -9.94
C ASN A 583 -11.28 -5.97 -9.42
N MET A 584 -10.53 -6.91 -9.95
CA MET A 584 -10.54 -8.31 -9.55
C MET A 584 -9.12 -8.77 -9.30
N GLY A 585 -8.91 -9.49 -8.23
CA GLY A 585 -7.66 -10.11 -7.87
C GLY A 585 -7.85 -11.56 -7.48
N ALA A 586 -6.89 -12.41 -7.84
CA ALA A 586 -6.82 -13.79 -7.38
C ALA A 586 -5.36 -14.16 -7.11
N THR A 587 -5.13 -14.87 -6.01
CA THR A 587 -3.81 -15.36 -5.61
C THR A 587 -3.88 -16.84 -5.31
N PHE A 588 -2.92 -17.58 -5.86
CA PHE A 588 -2.72 -19.01 -5.62
C PHE A 588 -1.36 -19.21 -4.96
N ILE A 589 -1.32 -19.92 -3.83
CA ILE A 589 -0.11 -20.12 -3.02
C ILE A 589 0.06 -21.61 -2.71
N ASP A 590 1.27 -22.09 -2.91
CA ASP A 590 1.75 -23.39 -2.46
C ASP A 590 2.96 -23.17 -1.56
N SER A 591 2.76 -23.33 -0.25
CA SER A 591 3.80 -23.20 0.77
C SER A 591 4.02 -24.54 1.46
N ARG A 592 5.28 -24.97 1.54
CA ARG A 592 5.67 -26.27 2.09
C ARG A 592 6.95 -26.15 2.88
N VAL A 593 7.01 -26.89 3.98
CA VAL A 593 8.23 -27.20 4.74
C VAL A 593 8.58 -28.65 4.44
N ILE A 594 9.76 -28.88 3.93
CA ILE A 594 10.24 -30.20 3.51
C ILE A 594 11.47 -30.55 4.36
N THR A 595 11.33 -31.50 5.23
CA THR A 595 12.39 -32.13 5.98
C THR A 595 12.77 -33.48 5.35
N ASN A 596 13.76 -34.19 5.88
CA ASN A 596 14.19 -35.47 5.33
C ASN A 596 13.10 -36.55 5.29
N ASN A 597 12.08 -36.43 6.15
CA ASN A 597 11.07 -37.47 6.36
C ASN A 597 9.63 -36.98 6.12
N THR A 598 9.37 -35.68 6.10
CA THR A 598 7.99 -35.12 6.05
C THR A 598 7.88 -33.95 5.09
N THR A 599 6.67 -33.73 4.61
CA THR A 599 6.27 -32.47 3.94
C THR A 599 5.08 -31.90 4.69
N GLU A 600 5.26 -30.72 5.24
CA GLU A 600 4.27 -30.05 6.05
C GLU A 600 3.83 -28.73 5.39
N TYR A 601 2.62 -28.29 5.73
CA TYR A 601 2.08 -27.02 5.26
C TYR A 601 2.04 -26.06 6.45
N PRO A 602 2.62 -24.85 6.31
CA PRO A 602 2.56 -23.85 7.37
C PRO A 602 1.12 -23.55 7.78
N TYR A 603 0.90 -23.39 9.07
CA TYR A 603 -0.39 -22.97 9.62
C TYR A 603 -0.80 -21.61 9.07
N LEU A 604 -2.11 -21.35 9.03
CA LEU A 604 -2.69 -20.05 8.63
C LEU A 604 -2.25 -19.54 7.25
N THR A 605 -1.75 -20.42 6.37
CA THR A 605 -1.38 -20.08 5.00
C THR A 605 -2.46 -20.53 4.01
N GLU A 606 -3.15 -19.57 3.43
CA GLU A 606 -4.21 -19.85 2.45
C GLU A 606 -3.63 -20.31 1.12
N LYS A 607 -4.23 -21.36 0.53
CA LYS A 607 -3.86 -21.84 -0.81
C LYS A 607 -4.46 -20.98 -1.93
N PHE A 608 -5.59 -20.34 -1.66
CA PHE A 608 -6.30 -19.51 -2.63
C PHE A 608 -6.99 -18.35 -1.92
N SER A 609 -6.84 -17.16 -2.48
CA SER A 609 -7.61 -15.98 -2.09
C SER A 609 -8.04 -15.22 -3.33
N ALA A 610 -9.19 -14.55 -3.24
CA ALA A 610 -9.68 -13.68 -4.31
C ALA A 610 -10.39 -12.47 -3.70
N ASN A 611 -10.23 -11.34 -4.35
CA ASN A 611 -10.94 -10.12 -4.02
C ASN A 611 -11.57 -9.52 -5.28
N TYR A 612 -12.65 -8.80 -5.10
CA TYR A 612 -13.25 -8.01 -6.16
C TYR A 612 -13.80 -6.71 -5.59
N LYS A 613 -13.82 -5.70 -6.44
CA LYS A 613 -14.41 -4.41 -6.14
C LYS A 613 -15.10 -3.87 -7.38
N ILE A 614 -16.33 -3.44 -7.23
CA ILE A 614 -17.11 -2.80 -8.28
C ILE A 614 -17.44 -1.39 -7.82
N SER A 615 -17.08 -0.40 -8.64
CA SER A 615 -17.37 1.00 -8.38
C SER A 615 -18.13 1.59 -9.54
N TYR A 616 -19.21 2.30 -9.28
CA TYR A 616 -19.97 3.00 -10.28
C TYR A 616 -20.13 4.48 -9.92
N THR A 617 -19.67 5.36 -10.79
CA THR A 617 -19.72 6.80 -10.57
C THR A 617 -20.78 7.45 -11.45
N LEU A 618 -21.79 8.06 -10.81
CA LEU A 618 -22.69 9.02 -11.46
C LEU A 618 -21.96 10.34 -11.61
N PHE A 619 -22.02 10.97 -12.78
CA PHE A 619 -21.30 12.22 -13.03
C PHE A 619 -22.11 13.46 -12.63
N LYS A 620 -23.44 13.34 -12.49
CA LYS A 620 -24.33 14.44 -12.06
C LYS A 620 -25.51 13.92 -11.23
N PRO A 621 -25.57 14.17 -9.91
CA PRO A 621 -24.47 14.66 -9.07
C PRO A 621 -23.30 13.64 -9.05
N LYS A 622 -22.09 14.06 -8.71
CA LYS A 622 -20.95 13.14 -8.60
C LYS A 622 -21.14 12.28 -7.35
N ILE A 623 -21.64 11.07 -7.55
CA ILE A 623 -21.86 10.07 -6.51
C ILE A 623 -21.19 8.78 -6.97
N THR A 624 -20.39 8.18 -6.12
CA THR A 624 -19.77 6.87 -6.37
C THR A 624 -20.37 5.84 -5.43
N PHE A 625 -20.76 4.70 -5.99
CA PHE A 625 -21.20 3.52 -5.27
C PHE A 625 -20.09 2.47 -5.37
N ASP A 626 -19.65 1.96 -4.24
CA ASP A 626 -18.62 0.93 -4.12
C ASP A 626 -19.21 -0.32 -3.46
N ILE A 627 -18.89 -1.51 -4.03
CA ILE A 627 -19.26 -2.84 -3.51
C ILE A 627 -18.02 -3.73 -3.55
#